data_8fe8f8c41abb5dd5002d6a3b8d9dbfd5
#
_entry.id   8fe8f8c41abb5dd5002d6a3b8d9dbfd5
#
_cell.length_a   1.000
_cell.length_b   1.000
_cell.length_c   1.000
_cell.angle_alpha   90.00
_cell.angle_beta   90.00
_cell.angle_gamma   90.00
#
_symmetry.space_group_name_H-M   'P 1'
#
loop_
_entity.id
_entity.type
_entity.pdbx_description
1 polymer ?
#
loop_
_entity_poly.entity_id
_entity_poly.type
_entity_poly.pdbx_seq_one_letter_code
_entity_poly.pdbx_strand_id
1 'polypeptide(L)'
;ELEKELFKNVFEKTPDYIKNSDLLNFDNEGEFTFTLKKAHLYPHSEENPEGLNLLEWFANYSKEAKVSTAGIRGPQNILFPQDTRFPINLVGIVLATLAKALVAREKYEGKQILKLVGSEVRYNSALYLDAIARIQAAQGIKTLTPKERKTIPIWLASFLAFKLDL
;
A
#
# COMPACT_ATOMS: atom_id res chain seq x y z
N GLU A 1 -15.18 18.92 1.77
CA GLU A 1 -16.39 18.56 0.99
C GLU A 1 -16.04 17.82 -0.31
N LEU A 2 -15.19 18.38 -1.17
CA LEU A 2 -14.77 17.74 -2.43
C LEU A 2 -14.12 16.35 -2.21
N GLU A 3 -13.31 16.18 -1.17
CA GLU A 3 -12.70 14.91 -0.82
C GLU A 3 -13.74 13.88 -0.41
N LYS A 4 -14.72 14.25 0.40
CA LYS A 4 -15.82 13.37 0.81
C LYS A 4 -16.66 12.93 -0.39
N GLU A 5 -16.90 13.81 -1.33
CA GLU A 5 -17.65 13.50 -2.55
C GLU A 5 -16.87 12.57 -3.48
N LEU A 6 -15.56 12.78 -3.63
CA LEU A 6 -14.66 11.88 -4.37
C LEU A 6 -14.62 10.48 -3.73
N PHE A 7 -14.51 10.41 -2.43
CA PHE A 7 -14.54 9.15 -1.68
C PHE A 7 -15.86 8.41 -1.88
N LYS A 8 -16.97 9.11 -1.74
CA LYS A 8 -18.31 8.55 -1.96
C LYS A 8 -18.46 7.97 -3.35
N ASN A 9 -18.07 8.73 -4.38
CA ASN A 9 -18.09 8.26 -5.76
C ASN A 9 -17.23 7.02 -6.01
N VAL A 10 -16.05 6.95 -5.42
CA VAL A 10 -15.15 5.80 -5.55
C VAL A 10 -15.70 4.60 -4.79
N PHE A 11 -16.26 4.81 -3.59
CA PHE A 11 -16.88 3.76 -2.80
C PHE A 11 -18.12 3.19 -3.49
N GLU A 12 -18.99 4.01 -4.04
CA GLU A 12 -20.18 3.55 -4.78
C GLU A 12 -19.83 2.66 -5.98
N LYS A 13 -18.68 2.92 -6.63
CA LYS A 13 -18.19 2.14 -7.76
C LYS A 13 -17.33 0.93 -7.36
N THR A 14 -17.07 0.73 -6.09
CA THR A 14 -16.32 -0.43 -5.61
C THR A 14 -17.19 -1.70 -5.69
N PRO A 15 -16.66 -2.85 -6.10
CA PRO A 15 -17.40 -4.11 -6.11
C PRO A 15 -18.00 -4.44 -4.72
N ASP A 16 -19.21 -5.00 -4.71
CA ASP A 16 -19.94 -5.24 -3.47
C ASP A 16 -19.22 -6.20 -2.52
N TYR A 17 -18.50 -7.19 -3.04
CA TYR A 17 -17.73 -8.11 -2.20
C TYR A 17 -16.60 -7.42 -1.43
N ILE A 18 -16.09 -6.30 -1.96
CA ILE A 18 -15.10 -5.47 -1.26
C ILE A 18 -15.79 -4.55 -0.23
N LYS A 19 -16.93 -3.95 -0.62
CA LYS A 19 -17.71 -3.08 0.28
C LYS A 19 -18.20 -3.83 1.51
N ASN A 20 -18.58 -5.09 1.32
CA ASN A 20 -19.09 -5.95 2.37
C ASN A 20 -18.01 -6.66 3.19
N SER A 21 -16.74 -6.48 2.80
CA SER A 21 -15.62 -6.96 3.58
C SER A 21 -15.22 -5.94 4.64
N ASP A 22 -14.51 -6.39 5.66
CA ASP A 22 -13.91 -5.51 6.65
C ASP A 22 -12.52 -4.97 6.23
N LEU A 23 -12.13 -5.16 4.95
CA LEU A 23 -10.90 -4.59 4.39
C LEU A 23 -10.91 -3.06 4.47
N LEU A 24 -12.06 -2.44 4.18
CA LEU A 24 -12.28 -1.01 4.24
C LEU A 24 -13.58 -0.71 4.95
N ASN A 25 -13.51 -0.08 6.11
CA ASN A 25 -14.67 0.41 6.84
C ASN A 25 -14.69 1.92 6.83
N PHE A 26 -15.81 2.49 6.45
CA PHE A 26 -16.05 3.92 6.46
C PHE A 26 -16.98 4.27 7.61
N ASP A 27 -16.65 5.32 8.35
CA ASP A 27 -17.55 5.90 9.33
C ASP A 27 -18.47 6.96 8.70
N ASN A 28 -19.35 7.51 9.51
CA ASN A 28 -20.29 8.54 9.07
C ASN A 28 -19.63 9.90 8.78
N GLU A 29 -18.38 10.08 9.16
CA GLU A 29 -17.59 11.30 8.96
C GLU A 29 -16.73 11.23 7.68
N GLY A 30 -16.70 10.06 7.02
CA GLY A 30 -15.93 9.80 5.82
C GLY A 30 -14.47 9.45 6.12
N GLU A 31 -14.15 9.16 7.37
CA GLU A 31 -12.89 8.51 7.74
C GLU A 31 -12.98 7.02 7.43
N PHE A 32 -11.85 6.42 7.14
CA PHE A 32 -11.83 4.97 6.90
C PHE A 32 -10.72 4.27 7.67
N THR A 33 -11.01 3.01 8.04
CA THR A 33 -10.03 2.08 8.57
C THR A 33 -9.74 0.99 7.54
N PHE A 34 -8.48 0.63 7.43
CA PHE A 34 -8.00 -0.42 6.53
C PHE A 34 -7.50 -1.59 7.37
N THR A 35 -8.14 -2.75 7.23
CA THR A 35 -7.79 -3.97 7.96
C THR A 35 -7.43 -5.08 6.98
N LEU A 36 -6.14 -5.40 6.84
CA LEU A 36 -5.69 -6.52 6.03
C LEU A 36 -5.56 -7.78 6.89
N LYS A 37 -6.38 -8.79 6.59
CA LYS A 37 -6.30 -10.13 7.19
C LYS A 37 -5.61 -11.10 6.23
N LYS A 38 -5.02 -12.17 6.79
CA LYS A 38 -4.47 -13.27 5.98
C LYS A 38 -5.54 -13.89 5.07
N ALA A 39 -6.77 -14.00 5.55
CA ALA A 39 -7.91 -14.51 4.81
C ALA A 39 -8.15 -13.75 3.49
N HIS A 40 -8.03 -12.42 3.50
CA HIS A 40 -8.22 -11.58 2.31
C HIS A 40 -7.24 -11.89 1.17
N LEU A 41 -6.09 -12.49 1.46
CA LEU A 41 -5.07 -12.79 0.46
C LEU A 41 -5.46 -13.92 -0.48
N TYR A 42 -6.31 -14.85 -0.01
CA TYR A 42 -6.69 -16.07 -0.72
C TYR A 42 -8.11 -15.98 -1.28
N PRO A 43 -8.47 -16.91 -2.20
CA PRO A 43 -9.82 -16.95 -2.78
C PRO A 43 -10.91 -17.12 -1.73
N HIS A 44 -12.10 -16.61 -2.03
CA HIS A 44 -13.31 -16.91 -1.30
C HIS A 44 -13.67 -18.40 -1.46
N SER A 45 -13.98 -19.06 -0.35
CA SER A 45 -14.46 -20.45 -0.29
C SER A 45 -15.27 -20.66 0.97
N GLU A 46 -15.88 -21.84 1.11
CA GLU A 46 -16.56 -22.22 2.36
C GLU A 46 -15.60 -22.22 3.56
N GLU A 47 -14.33 -22.59 3.34
CA GLU A 47 -13.28 -22.59 4.35
C GLU A 47 -12.68 -21.20 4.59
N ASN A 48 -12.84 -20.29 3.64
CA ASN A 48 -12.34 -18.91 3.69
C ASN A 48 -13.41 -17.91 3.25
N PRO A 49 -14.48 -17.70 4.04
CA PRO A 49 -15.57 -16.80 3.68
C PRO A 49 -15.16 -15.31 3.60
N GLU A 50 -14.05 -14.92 4.21
CA GLU A 50 -13.48 -13.57 4.12
C GLU A 50 -12.51 -13.39 2.93
N GLY A 51 -12.34 -14.39 2.08
CA GLY A 51 -11.40 -14.39 0.96
C GLY A 51 -11.72 -13.32 -0.09
N LEU A 52 -10.73 -12.53 -0.48
CA LEU A 52 -10.82 -11.49 -1.50
C LEU A 52 -9.88 -11.73 -2.69
N ASN A 53 -9.11 -12.82 -2.65
CA ASN A 53 -8.14 -13.19 -3.69
C ASN A 53 -7.13 -12.08 -4.04
N LEU A 54 -6.67 -11.33 -3.05
CA LEU A 54 -5.79 -10.19 -3.26
C LEU A 54 -4.41 -10.58 -3.83
N LEU A 55 -3.95 -11.81 -3.61
CA LEU A 55 -2.69 -12.29 -4.19
C LEU A 55 -2.79 -12.43 -5.71
N GLU A 56 -3.88 -12.99 -6.22
CA GLU A 56 -4.10 -13.10 -7.68
C GLU A 56 -4.28 -11.72 -8.29
N TRP A 57 -5.09 -10.90 -7.65
CA TRP A 57 -5.25 -9.51 -8.07
C TRP A 57 -3.89 -8.81 -8.16
N PHE A 58 -3.04 -8.93 -7.15
CA PHE A 58 -1.71 -8.33 -7.13
C PHE A 58 -0.76 -8.95 -8.15
N ALA A 59 -0.86 -10.26 -8.40
CA ALA A 59 -0.05 -10.94 -9.42
C ALA A 59 -0.40 -10.45 -10.83
N ASN A 60 -1.68 -10.30 -11.14
CA ASN A 60 -2.14 -9.72 -12.40
C ASN A 60 -1.69 -8.27 -12.55
N TYR A 61 -1.79 -7.53 -11.48
CA TYR A 61 -1.28 -6.19 -11.35
C TYR A 61 0.20 -6.11 -11.70
N SER A 62 1.03 -6.91 -11.08
CA SER A 62 2.48 -6.83 -11.26
C SER A 62 2.92 -7.21 -12.68
N LYS A 63 2.12 -7.99 -13.42
CA LYS A 63 2.40 -8.33 -14.82
C LYS A 63 2.16 -7.14 -15.77
N GLU A 64 1.16 -6.33 -15.47
CA GLU A 64 0.81 -5.17 -16.30
C GLU A 64 1.57 -3.92 -15.88
N ALA A 65 1.93 -3.80 -14.61
CA ALA A 65 2.75 -2.73 -14.10
C ALA A 65 4.17 -2.86 -14.64
N LYS A 66 4.46 -2.21 -15.73
CA LYS A 66 5.83 -2.07 -16.22
C LYS A 66 6.64 -1.32 -15.18
N VAL A 67 7.39 -2.06 -14.37
CA VAL A 67 8.37 -1.47 -13.45
C VAL A 67 9.47 -0.85 -14.30
N SER A 68 9.48 0.47 -14.35
CA SER A 68 10.56 1.22 -14.97
C SER A 68 11.67 1.51 -13.95
N THR A 69 12.80 2.01 -14.41
CA THR A 69 13.88 2.52 -13.54
C THR A 69 13.41 3.56 -12.52
N ALA A 70 12.28 4.21 -12.78
CA ALA A 70 11.64 5.18 -11.88
C ALA A 70 10.54 4.58 -10.99
N GLY A 71 10.40 3.25 -10.94
CA GLY A 71 9.43 2.56 -10.10
C GLY A 71 8.10 2.25 -10.78
N ILE A 72 7.11 1.88 -9.98
CA ILE A 72 5.75 1.58 -10.43
C ILE A 72 5.01 2.89 -10.67
N ARG A 73 4.39 3.03 -11.84
CA ARG A 73 3.63 4.22 -12.23
C ARG A 73 2.23 3.84 -12.67
N GLY A 74 1.25 4.63 -12.29
CA GLY A 74 -0.15 4.46 -12.68
C GLY A 74 -1.01 5.60 -12.17
N PRO A 75 -2.28 5.68 -12.62
CA PRO A 75 -3.24 6.62 -12.05
C PRO A 75 -3.45 6.29 -10.57
N GLN A 76 -3.57 7.32 -9.76
CA GLN A 76 -3.93 7.13 -8.36
C GLN A 76 -5.42 6.85 -8.24
N ASN A 77 -5.76 5.72 -7.62
CA ASN A 77 -7.12 5.36 -7.29
C ASN A 77 -7.14 4.86 -5.84
N ILE A 78 -8.20 5.16 -5.10
CA ILE A 78 -8.24 4.88 -3.67
C ILE A 78 -8.53 3.41 -3.39
N LEU A 79 -9.34 2.74 -4.20
CA LEU A 79 -9.85 1.41 -3.87
C LEU A 79 -9.46 0.33 -4.86
N PHE A 80 -10.07 0.28 -6.03
CA PHE A 80 -9.83 -0.81 -6.98
C PHE A 80 -9.88 -0.32 -8.42
N PRO A 81 -9.16 -1.00 -9.34
CA PRO A 81 -9.20 -0.63 -10.74
C PRO A 81 -10.59 -0.86 -11.31
N GLN A 82 -11.09 0.17 -11.96
CA GLN A 82 -12.31 0.07 -12.76
C GLN A 82 -12.00 -0.05 -14.25
N ASP A 83 -10.74 0.10 -14.62
CA ASP A 83 -10.24 -0.09 -15.96
C ASP A 83 -8.99 -0.98 -15.95
N THR A 84 -8.51 -1.35 -17.10
CA THR A 84 -7.35 -2.22 -17.31
C THR A 84 -6.02 -1.57 -16.92
N ARG A 85 -6.03 -0.27 -16.56
CA ARG A 85 -4.81 0.43 -16.14
C ARG A 85 -4.60 0.23 -14.64
N PHE A 86 -3.35 -0.03 -14.33
CA PHE A 86 -2.96 -0.32 -12.96
C PHE A 86 -3.00 0.92 -12.06
N PRO A 87 -3.92 1.02 -11.09
CA PRO A 87 -3.95 2.16 -10.18
C PRO A 87 -2.95 1.99 -9.04
N ILE A 88 -2.31 3.09 -8.65
CA ILE A 88 -1.64 3.17 -7.37
C ILE A 88 -2.72 3.42 -6.32
N ASN A 89 -2.94 2.44 -5.46
CA ASN A 89 -3.91 2.51 -4.38
C ASN A 89 -3.35 1.91 -3.08
N LEU A 90 -4.11 2.06 -1.99
CA LEU A 90 -3.67 1.58 -0.68
C LEU A 90 -3.40 0.08 -0.68
N VAL A 91 -4.24 -0.72 -1.32
CA VAL A 91 -4.07 -2.19 -1.38
C VAL A 91 -2.77 -2.55 -2.11
N GLY A 92 -2.52 -1.96 -3.29
CA GLY A 92 -1.28 -2.18 -4.04
C GLY A 92 -0.02 -1.77 -3.26
N ILE A 93 -0.06 -0.63 -2.58
CA ILE A 93 1.05 -0.16 -1.73
C ILE A 93 1.31 -1.13 -0.58
N VAL A 94 0.26 -1.60 0.10
CA VAL A 94 0.36 -2.56 1.21
C VAL A 94 0.97 -3.87 0.74
N LEU A 95 0.45 -4.46 -0.34
CA LEU A 95 0.94 -5.74 -0.86
C LEU A 95 2.36 -5.64 -1.42
N ALA A 96 2.67 -4.58 -2.15
CA ALA A 96 4.04 -4.33 -2.64
C ALA A 96 5.04 -4.13 -1.48
N THR A 97 4.62 -3.45 -0.42
CA THR A 97 5.46 -3.24 0.77
C THR A 97 5.68 -4.55 1.51
N LEU A 98 4.63 -5.35 1.69
CA LEU A 98 4.73 -6.67 2.31
C LEU A 98 5.67 -7.58 1.53
N ALA A 99 5.50 -7.68 0.22
CA ALA A 99 6.38 -8.48 -0.64
C ALA A 99 7.85 -8.06 -0.52
N LYS A 100 8.13 -6.75 -0.59
CA LYS A 100 9.49 -6.21 -0.39
C LYS A 100 10.03 -6.46 1.01
N ALA A 101 9.20 -6.44 2.03
CA ALA A 101 9.60 -6.72 3.41
C ALA A 101 9.98 -8.19 3.58
N LEU A 102 9.19 -9.10 3.03
CA LEU A 102 9.46 -10.55 3.06
C LEU A 102 10.77 -10.89 2.35
N VAL A 103 10.98 -10.37 1.13
CA VAL A 103 12.25 -10.55 0.39
C VAL A 103 13.44 -9.98 1.16
N ALA A 104 13.27 -8.82 1.81
CA ALA A 104 14.34 -8.24 2.61
C ALA A 104 14.65 -9.10 3.85
N ARG A 105 13.63 -9.66 4.52
CA ARG A 105 13.80 -10.56 5.65
C ARG A 105 14.53 -11.83 5.27
N GLU A 106 14.18 -12.42 4.13
CA GLU A 106 14.88 -13.60 3.59
C GLU A 106 16.35 -13.26 3.27
N LYS A 107 16.59 -12.20 2.51
CA LYS A 107 17.94 -11.80 2.09
C LYS A 107 18.87 -11.44 3.25
N TYR A 108 18.32 -10.85 4.31
CA TYR A 108 19.07 -10.36 5.47
C TYR A 108 18.66 -11.09 6.75
N GLU A 109 18.50 -12.41 6.66
CA GLU A 109 18.13 -13.25 7.79
C GLU A 109 19.04 -13.02 9.01
N GLY A 110 18.44 -12.93 10.19
CA GLY A 110 19.16 -12.68 11.45
C GLY A 110 19.71 -11.26 11.64
N LYS A 111 19.66 -10.39 10.61
CA LYS A 111 20.15 -9.02 10.70
C LYS A 111 19.04 -8.03 11.01
N GLN A 112 19.41 -6.95 11.69
CA GLN A 112 18.51 -5.80 11.82
C GLN A 112 18.45 -5.04 10.49
N ILE A 113 17.24 -4.86 9.97
CA ILE A 113 17.01 -4.15 8.73
C ILE A 113 16.50 -2.74 9.07
N LEU A 114 17.15 -1.74 8.48
CA LEU A 114 16.76 -0.34 8.54
C LEU A 114 16.45 0.16 7.14
N LYS A 115 15.31 0.81 6.95
CA LYS A 115 14.91 1.39 5.66
C LYS A 115 14.52 2.84 5.82
N LEU A 116 14.90 3.65 4.83
CA LEU A 116 14.41 5.02 4.69
C LEU A 116 13.19 5.03 3.77
N VAL A 117 12.12 5.67 4.22
CA VAL A 117 10.90 5.87 3.42
C VAL A 117 10.57 7.35 3.42
N GLY A 118 10.57 7.94 2.24
CA GLY A 118 10.15 9.32 2.01
C GLY A 118 8.76 9.39 1.37
N SER A 119 8.15 10.55 1.47
CA SER A 119 6.91 10.88 0.79
C SER A 119 7.05 12.16 -0.03
N GLU A 120 6.13 12.38 -0.94
CA GLU A 120 6.05 13.55 -1.79
C GLU A 120 4.73 14.31 -1.58
N VAL A 121 4.48 15.34 -2.35
CA VAL A 121 3.29 16.22 -2.21
C VAL A 121 2.01 15.67 -2.83
N ARG A 122 2.03 14.48 -3.42
CA ARG A 122 0.83 13.90 -4.04
C ARG A 122 -0.21 13.53 -3.00
N TYR A 123 -1.46 13.51 -3.45
CA TYR A 123 -2.59 13.08 -2.64
C TYR A 123 -2.36 11.70 -2.00
N ASN A 124 -2.78 11.54 -0.77
CA ASN A 124 -2.60 10.32 0.04
C ASN A 124 -1.15 9.88 0.34
N SER A 125 -0.13 10.67 0.00
CA SER A 125 1.26 10.28 0.28
C SER A 125 1.53 10.03 1.76
N ALA A 126 0.93 10.81 2.66
CA ALA A 126 1.06 10.61 4.10
C ALA A 126 0.41 9.30 4.57
N LEU A 127 -0.77 8.96 4.02
CA LEU A 127 -1.46 7.70 4.28
C LEU A 127 -0.62 6.50 3.83
N TYR A 128 -0.07 6.57 2.62
CA TYR A 128 0.80 5.51 2.10
C TYR A 128 2.07 5.35 2.93
N LEU A 129 2.68 6.45 3.35
CA LEU A 129 3.85 6.42 4.23
C LEU A 129 3.54 5.72 5.55
N ASP A 130 2.39 6.01 6.16
CA ASP A 130 1.95 5.37 7.39
C ASP A 130 1.72 3.86 7.20
N ALA A 131 1.03 3.46 6.14
CA ALA A 131 0.81 2.06 5.81
C ALA A 131 2.13 1.30 5.59
N ILE A 132 3.07 1.89 4.84
CA ILE A 132 4.40 1.33 4.61
C ILE A 132 5.14 1.13 5.94
N ALA A 133 5.16 2.15 6.80
CA ALA A 133 5.86 2.09 8.08
C ALA A 133 5.28 1.01 9.00
N ARG A 134 3.94 0.89 9.07
CA ARG A 134 3.25 -0.13 9.87
C ARG A 134 3.56 -1.55 9.38
N ILE A 135 3.52 -1.79 8.07
CA ILE A 135 3.83 -3.10 7.49
C ILE A 135 5.29 -3.48 7.74
N GLN A 136 6.21 -2.55 7.54
CA GLN A 136 7.62 -2.79 7.82
C GLN A 136 7.85 -3.09 9.30
N ALA A 137 7.22 -2.34 10.21
CA ALA A 137 7.30 -2.59 11.65
C ALA A 137 6.75 -3.98 12.01
N ALA A 138 5.62 -4.39 11.44
CA ALA A 138 5.05 -5.74 11.65
C ALA A 138 6.00 -6.86 11.16
N GLN A 139 6.88 -6.57 10.21
CA GLN A 139 7.93 -7.49 9.75
C GLN A 139 9.27 -7.31 10.48
N GLY A 140 9.31 -6.55 11.57
CA GLY A 140 10.52 -6.30 12.34
C GLY A 140 11.56 -5.44 11.63
N ILE A 141 11.15 -4.64 10.66
CA ILE A 141 11.99 -3.71 9.91
C ILE A 141 11.87 -2.32 10.54
N LYS A 142 12.97 -1.73 10.91
CA LYS A 142 13.01 -0.33 11.37
C LYS A 142 12.85 0.62 10.18
N THR A 143 11.96 1.60 10.33
CA THR A 143 11.68 2.58 9.28
C THR A 143 12.08 3.97 9.75
N LEU A 144 12.93 4.63 8.99
CA LEU A 144 13.20 6.06 9.12
C LEU A 144 12.23 6.82 8.22
N THR A 145 11.50 7.74 8.79
CA THR A 145 10.60 8.64 8.05
C THR A 145 10.92 10.09 8.38
N PRO A 146 10.63 11.04 7.49
CA PRO A 146 10.73 12.45 7.80
C PRO A 146 9.86 12.81 9.00
N LYS A 147 10.37 13.70 9.86
CA LYS A 147 9.60 14.23 10.99
C LYS A 147 8.29 14.84 10.48
N GLU A 148 7.21 14.59 11.21
CA GLU A 148 5.86 15.07 10.86
C GLU A 148 5.38 14.63 9.46
N ARG A 149 5.94 13.54 8.92
CA ARG A 149 5.63 13.03 7.57
C ARG A 149 5.83 14.07 6.45
N LYS A 150 6.75 15.02 6.67
CA LYS A 150 7.10 16.02 5.66
C LYS A 150 7.67 15.36 4.43
N THR A 151 7.44 16.00 3.30
CA THR A 151 7.98 15.55 2.02
C THR A 151 9.50 15.73 1.97
N ILE A 152 10.17 14.80 1.32
CA ILE A 152 11.60 14.92 1.03
C ILE A 152 11.86 14.74 -0.46
N PRO A 153 12.75 15.55 -1.06
CA PRO A 153 13.16 15.34 -2.43
C PRO A 153 13.86 13.98 -2.61
N ILE A 154 13.68 13.37 -3.78
CA ILE A 154 14.21 12.03 -4.05
C ILE A 154 15.73 11.96 -3.94
N TRP A 155 16.44 13.01 -4.37
CA TRP A 155 17.91 13.07 -4.22
C TRP A 155 18.37 13.15 -2.77
N LEU A 156 17.59 13.82 -1.90
CA LEU A 156 17.88 13.84 -0.46
C LEU A 156 17.68 12.45 0.15
N ALA A 157 16.63 11.73 -0.24
CA ALA A 157 16.42 10.35 0.19
C ALA A 157 17.60 9.45 -0.25
N SER A 158 18.07 9.59 -1.50
CA SER A 158 19.22 8.85 -2.02
C SER A 158 20.51 9.21 -1.28
N PHE A 159 20.74 10.48 -1.02
CA PHE A 159 21.91 10.96 -0.26
C PHE A 159 21.89 10.41 1.18
N LEU A 160 20.74 10.46 1.85
CA LEU A 160 20.60 9.94 3.21
C LEU A 160 20.79 8.42 3.24
N ALA A 161 20.24 7.68 2.28
CA ALA A 161 20.46 6.25 2.17
C ALA A 161 21.96 5.91 2.05
N PHE A 162 22.68 6.65 1.21
CA PHE A 162 24.12 6.48 1.08
C PHE A 162 24.89 6.86 2.36
N LYS A 163 24.54 7.98 2.99
CA LYS A 163 25.24 8.48 4.20
C LYS A 163 24.99 7.64 5.44
N LEU A 164 23.83 7.00 5.52
CA LEU A 164 23.43 6.17 6.66
C LEU A 164 23.70 4.68 6.43
N ASP A 165 24.27 4.35 5.28
CA ASP A 165 24.56 2.95 4.86
C ASP A 165 23.32 2.06 4.94
N LEU A 166 22.23 2.49 4.27
CA LEU A 166 20.91 1.84 4.29
C LEU A 166 20.67 0.96 3.08
#